data_aae6963b589537a2eebd9e1bb4772bd9
#
_entry.id   aae6963b589537a2eebd9e1bb4772bd9
#
_cell.length_a   1.000
_cell.length_b   1.000
_cell.length_c   1.000
_cell.angle_alpha   90.00
_cell.angle_beta   90.00
_cell.angle_gamma   90.00
#
_symmetry.space_group_name_H-M   'P 1'
#
loop_
_entity.id
_entity.type
_entity.pdbx_description
1 polymer ?
#
loop_
_entity_poly.entity_id
_entity_poly.type
_entity_poly.pdbx_seq_one_letter_code
_entity_poly.pdbx_strand_id
1 'polypeptide(L)'
;HIDAVHLDDYFYPYPVRGASFPDKVQWERYGRGKFPDIADWRRDNVNTLVRELSDTIKKVKSYVRFGVSPFGIYRNSSSHPSGSATNGISNYDDLYADVELWLREGWVDYVVPQLYWENGHSAADYAELLRWWSSNSGQAQLYIGHGIYNISPSGKKAVWRTTDEIARQIDMQRLNMRSIGSVFYSAKYFMSNVCGLTDRIRTGYYTAQALVPPVKRLGSTEPAPAQELRAYADGKNVSLRWQKPDVVHSDAVYSYARPRYYVVYRFASGNYKNLNDASAIAGKVWASGPAEFTDRNVPKGRWTYAVTSVSATGVENENFSAATVDVL
;
A
#
# COMPACT_ATOMS: atom_id res chain seq x y z
N HIS A 1 7.07 -14.74 8.49
CA HIS A 1 5.82 -13.97 8.43
C HIS A 1 5.97 -12.84 7.42
N ILE A 2 5.13 -12.82 6.37
CA ILE A 2 5.06 -11.75 5.37
C ILE A 2 3.62 -11.24 5.30
N ASP A 3 3.42 -9.99 4.89
CA ASP A 3 2.11 -9.36 4.75
C ASP A 3 1.66 -9.29 3.30
N ALA A 4 2.61 -9.28 2.37
CA ALA A 4 2.34 -9.24 0.93
C ALA A 4 3.46 -9.86 0.09
N VAL A 5 3.10 -10.28 -1.13
CA VAL A 5 4.01 -10.53 -2.26
C VAL A 5 3.79 -9.40 -3.26
N HIS A 6 4.88 -8.86 -3.81
CA HIS A 6 4.84 -7.73 -4.71
C HIS A 6 5.72 -7.97 -5.93
N LEU A 7 5.19 -7.69 -7.13
CA LEU A 7 5.95 -7.68 -8.38
C LEU A 7 6.16 -6.25 -8.87
N ASP A 8 7.34 -5.97 -9.36
CA ASP A 8 7.66 -4.74 -10.10
C ASP A 8 7.18 -4.83 -11.56
N ASP A 9 7.53 -3.88 -12.42
CA ASP A 9 7.02 -3.73 -13.80
C ASP A 9 7.74 -4.57 -14.87
N TYR A 10 8.60 -5.48 -14.48
CA TYR A 10 9.41 -6.31 -15.39
C TYR A 10 8.68 -7.60 -15.84
N PHE A 11 7.55 -7.45 -16.52
CA PHE A 11 6.79 -8.58 -17.07
C PHE A 11 7.45 -9.12 -18.35
N TYR A 12 7.64 -8.25 -19.34
CA TYR A 12 8.62 -8.38 -20.41
C TYR A 12 9.60 -7.21 -20.32
N PRO A 13 10.85 -7.37 -20.83
CA PRO A 13 11.82 -6.28 -20.78
C PRO A 13 11.35 -5.09 -21.61
N TYR A 14 11.79 -3.91 -21.22
CA TYR A 14 11.54 -2.70 -22.00
C TYR A 14 12.01 -2.86 -23.44
N PRO A 15 11.22 -2.40 -24.44
CA PRO A 15 11.58 -2.52 -25.84
C PRO A 15 12.89 -1.79 -26.15
N VAL A 16 13.78 -2.46 -26.85
CA VAL A 16 15.04 -1.90 -27.36
C VAL A 16 14.86 -1.63 -28.84
N ARG A 17 15.14 -0.40 -29.28
CA ARG A 17 15.00 0.00 -30.68
C ARG A 17 15.80 -0.93 -31.61
N GLY A 18 15.12 -1.53 -32.58
CA GLY A 18 15.72 -2.43 -33.58
C GLY A 18 15.97 -3.84 -33.07
N ALA A 19 15.57 -4.18 -31.85
CA ALA A 19 15.66 -5.54 -31.31
C ALA A 19 14.26 -6.08 -30.95
N SER A 20 14.02 -7.37 -31.22
CA SER A 20 12.87 -8.09 -30.72
C SER A 20 13.30 -9.03 -29.58
N PHE A 21 12.40 -9.29 -28.64
CA PHE A 21 12.65 -10.29 -27.60
C PHE A 21 12.86 -11.67 -28.25
N PRO A 22 13.88 -12.45 -27.84
CA PRO A 22 14.33 -13.64 -28.58
C PRO A 22 13.50 -14.90 -28.26
N ASP A 23 12.17 -14.81 -28.33
CA ASP A 23 11.22 -15.90 -28.04
C ASP A 23 10.52 -16.47 -29.28
N LYS A 24 11.02 -16.18 -30.48
CA LYS A 24 10.43 -16.65 -31.74
C LYS A 24 10.29 -18.17 -31.82
N VAL A 25 11.28 -18.91 -31.35
CA VAL A 25 11.26 -20.38 -31.34
C VAL A 25 10.15 -20.90 -30.43
N GLN A 26 9.98 -20.29 -29.26
CA GLN A 26 8.92 -20.62 -28.30
C GLN A 26 7.55 -20.28 -28.85
N TRP A 27 7.42 -19.10 -29.52
CA TRP A 27 6.20 -18.72 -30.22
C TRP A 27 5.80 -19.76 -31.27
N GLU A 28 6.71 -20.13 -32.16
CA GLU A 28 6.43 -21.13 -33.22
C GLU A 28 5.99 -22.47 -32.63
N ARG A 29 6.55 -22.85 -31.47
CA ARG A 29 6.27 -24.15 -30.85
C ARG A 29 5.00 -24.15 -30.00
N TYR A 30 4.71 -23.08 -29.28
CA TYR A 30 3.67 -23.07 -28.24
C TYR A 30 2.53 -22.11 -28.51
N GLY A 31 2.75 -21.04 -29.27
CA GLY A 31 1.79 -19.95 -29.49
C GLY A 31 1.12 -20.01 -30.86
N ARG A 32 1.89 -20.25 -31.93
CA ARG A 32 1.41 -20.24 -33.30
C ARG A 32 0.26 -21.23 -33.49
N GLY A 33 -0.83 -20.78 -34.11
CA GLY A 33 -2.03 -21.58 -34.31
C GLY A 33 -2.97 -21.65 -33.10
N LYS A 34 -2.58 -21.12 -31.94
CA LYS A 34 -3.44 -21.00 -30.76
C LYS A 34 -3.83 -19.55 -30.48
N PHE A 35 -2.97 -18.60 -30.82
CA PHE A 35 -3.17 -17.17 -30.61
C PHE A 35 -3.15 -16.43 -31.97
N PRO A 36 -3.86 -15.28 -32.07
CA PRO A 36 -3.89 -14.47 -33.27
C PRO A 36 -2.50 -13.96 -33.68
N ASP A 37 -1.71 -13.53 -32.69
CA ASP A 37 -0.37 -13.01 -32.87
C ASP A 37 0.55 -13.29 -31.66
N ILE A 38 1.83 -12.95 -31.80
CA ILE A 38 2.84 -13.16 -30.77
C ILE A 38 2.60 -12.27 -29.53
N ALA A 39 1.99 -11.09 -29.69
CA ALA A 39 1.72 -10.18 -28.59
C ALA A 39 0.63 -10.75 -27.68
N ASP A 40 -0.43 -11.35 -28.24
CA ASP A 40 -1.47 -12.03 -27.47
C ASP A 40 -0.91 -13.24 -26.70
N TRP A 41 -0.05 -14.02 -27.34
CA TRP A 41 0.63 -15.13 -26.68
C TRP A 41 1.52 -14.67 -25.51
N ARG A 42 2.26 -13.57 -25.69
CA ARG A 42 3.09 -13.00 -24.61
C ARG A 42 2.23 -12.51 -23.45
N ARG A 43 1.10 -11.85 -23.72
CA ARG A 43 0.14 -11.43 -22.70
C ARG A 43 -0.44 -12.63 -21.95
N ASP A 44 -0.79 -13.69 -22.67
CA ASP A 44 -1.31 -14.92 -22.05
C ASP A 44 -0.28 -15.59 -21.14
N ASN A 45 1.00 -15.62 -21.52
CA ASN A 45 2.07 -16.12 -20.66
C ASN A 45 2.17 -15.33 -19.35
N VAL A 46 2.13 -13.99 -19.42
CA VAL A 46 2.18 -13.13 -18.23
C VAL A 46 0.90 -13.28 -17.40
N ASN A 47 -0.26 -13.31 -18.03
CA ASN A 47 -1.55 -13.50 -17.38
C ASN A 47 -1.60 -14.83 -16.63
N THR A 48 -1.12 -15.89 -17.24
CA THR A 48 -1.04 -17.23 -16.62
C THR A 48 -0.13 -17.21 -15.40
N LEU A 49 1.06 -16.60 -15.48
CA LEU A 49 1.96 -16.45 -14.35
C LEU A 49 1.32 -15.69 -13.20
N VAL A 50 0.69 -14.54 -13.47
CA VAL A 50 0.06 -13.69 -12.44
C VAL A 50 -1.10 -14.44 -11.77
N ARG A 51 -1.95 -15.13 -12.54
CA ARG A 51 -3.04 -15.94 -12.01
C ARG A 51 -2.53 -17.07 -11.12
N GLU A 52 -1.55 -17.86 -11.57
CA GLU A 52 -0.99 -18.98 -10.82
C GLU A 52 -0.31 -18.53 -9.53
N LEU A 53 0.38 -17.38 -9.54
CA LEU A 53 0.94 -16.76 -8.33
C LEU A 53 -0.17 -16.37 -7.36
N SER A 54 -1.23 -15.71 -7.86
CA SER A 54 -2.39 -15.34 -7.03
C SER A 54 -3.00 -16.57 -6.35
N ASP A 55 -3.32 -17.59 -7.13
CA ASP A 55 -3.94 -18.84 -6.65
C ASP A 55 -3.05 -19.54 -5.62
N THR A 56 -1.74 -19.62 -5.90
CA THR A 56 -0.77 -20.25 -5.02
C THR A 56 -0.65 -19.50 -3.69
N ILE A 57 -0.55 -18.17 -3.73
CA ILE A 57 -0.49 -17.33 -2.51
C ILE A 57 -1.74 -17.54 -1.67
N LYS A 58 -2.93 -17.49 -2.29
CA LYS A 58 -4.19 -17.64 -1.57
C LYS A 58 -4.40 -19.06 -1.01
N LYS A 59 -3.92 -20.06 -1.71
CA LYS A 59 -3.96 -21.46 -1.24
C LYS A 59 -3.03 -21.68 -0.03
N VAL A 60 -1.86 -21.06 -0.02
CA VAL A 60 -0.87 -21.25 1.07
C VAL A 60 -1.19 -20.37 2.27
N LYS A 61 -1.53 -19.08 2.04
CA LYS A 61 -1.87 -18.11 3.08
C LYS A 61 -2.89 -17.12 2.53
N SER A 62 -4.16 -17.39 2.74
CA SER A 62 -5.27 -16.60 2.18
C SER A 62 -5.24 -15.11 2.54
N TYR A 63 -4.66 -14.74 3.68
CA TYR A 63 -4.54 -13.35 4.15
C TYR A 63 -3.36 -12.58 3.54
N VAL A 64 -2.38 -13.25 2.93
CA VAL A 64 -1.23 -12.58 2.30
C VAL A 64 -1.72 -11.87 1.05
N ARG A 65 -1.42 -10.57 0.97
CA ARG A 65 -1.79 -9.73 -0.18
C ARG A 65 -0.89 -10.03 -1.36
N PHE A 66 -1.45 -9.92 -2.55
CA PHE A 66 -0.67 -9.95 -3.78
C PHE A 66 -0.88 -8.64 -4.54
N GLY A 67 0.17 -7.99 -4.96
CA GLY A 67 0.11 -6.72 -5.67
C GLY A 67 1.21 -6.53 -6.68
N VAL A 68 1.01 -5.56 -7.54
CA VAL A 68 1.93 -5.23 -8.63
C VAL A 68 2.18 -3.72 -8.69
N SER A 69 3.38 -3.35 -9.13
CA SER A 69 3.77 -1.97 -9.40
C SER A 69 4.02 -1.79 -10.90
N PRO A 70 2.96 -1.73 -11.72
CA PRO A 70 3.08 -1.66 -13.17
C PRO A 70 3.59 -0.30 -13.63
N PHE A 71 4.09 -0.23 -14.87
CA PHE A 71 4.40 1.01 -15.52
C PHE A 71 3.20 1.99 -15.48
N GLY A 72 3.46 3.30 -15.43
CA GLY A 72 2.41 4.30 -15.19
C GLY A 72 1.34 4.39 -16.27
N ILE A 73 1.65 4.04 -17.52
CA ILE A 73 0.71 4.03 -18.64
C ILE A 73 0.22 2.60 -18.90
N TYR A 74 -1.09 2.36 -18.77
CA TYR A 74 -1.66 1.07 -19.15
C TYR A 74 -1.70 0.92 -20.68
N ARG A 75 -2.40 1.84 -21.35
CA ARG A 75 -2.45 2.01 -22.83
C ARG A 75 -2.60 3.48 -23.16
N ASN A 76 -2.16 3.87 -24.34
CA ASN A 76 -2.40 5.21 -24.87
C ASN A 76 -3.77 5.28 -25.53
N SER A 77 -4.49 6.39 -25.39
CA SER A 77 -5.79 6.60 -26.04
C SER A 77 -5.70 6.60 -27.58
N SER A 78 -4.52 6.85 -28.13
CA SER A 78 -4.27 6.73 -29.57
C SER A 78 -4.24 5.27 -30.05
N SER A 79 -3.94 4.31 -29.18
CA SER A 79 -3.93 2.87 -29.52
C SER A 79 -5.23 2.16 -29.13
N HIS A 80 -5.93 2.65 -28.10
CA HIS A 80 -7.18 2.05 -27.62
C HIS A 80 -8.07 3.07 -26.90
N PRO A 81 -9.42 3.05 -27.13
CA PRO A 81 -10.34 4.03 -26.52
C PRO A 81 -10.35 4.05 -24.99
N SER A 82 -10.06 2.92 -24.32
CA SER A 82 -9.94 2.86 -22.86
C SER A 82 -8.61 3.36 -22.31
N GLY A 83 -7.66 3.74 -23.16
CA GLY A 83 -6.34 4.25 -22.76
C GLY A 83 -6.41 5.66 -22.16
N SER A 84 -5.33 6.04 -21.49
CA SER A 84 -5.14 7.42 -21.00
C SER A 84 -4.70 8.36 -22.13
N ALA A 85 -4.91 9.67 -21.95
CA ALA A 85 -4.43 10.71 -22.88
C ALA A 85 -2.91 10.89 -22.75
N THR A 86 -2.17 9.85 -23.12
CA THR A 86 -0.71 9.75 -22.99
C THR A 86 -0.08 9.33 -24.32
N ASN A 87 1.25 9.45 -24.39
CA ASN A 87 2.04 9.00 -25.52
C ASN A 87 3.39 8.46 -25.04
N GLY A 88 3.49 7.16 -24.84
CA GLY A 88 4.69 6.52 -24.34
C GLY A 88 4.61 5.00 -24.32
N ILE A 89 5.63 4.36 -23.81
CA ILE A 89 5.63 2.91 -23.52
C ILE A 89 4.42 2.60 -22.62
N SER A 90 3.79 1.46 -22.86
CA SER A 90 2.59 1.05 -22.13
C SER A 90 2.68 -0.39 -21.64
N ASN A 91 1.92 -0.69 -20.58
CA ASN A 91 1.87 -2.05 -20.04
C ASN A 91 1.38 -3.07 -21.06
N TYR A 92 0.24 -2.79 -21.67
CA TYR A 92 -0.45 -3.76 -22.53
C TYR A 92 0.26 -3.98 -23.87
N ASP A 93 0.64 -2.87 -24.54
CA ASP A 93 1.15 -2.95 -25.91
C ASP A 93 2.64 -3.26 -25.97
N ASP A 94 3.44 -2.79 -24.99
CA ASP A 94 4.90 -2.88 -25.02
C ASP A 94 5.47 -3.90 -24.02
N LEU A 95 4.87 -4.00 -22.82
CA LEU A 95 5.34 -4.89 -21.74
C LEU A 95 4.49 -6.16 -21.63
N TYR A 96 3.48 -6.31 -22.49
CA TYR A 96 2.57 -7.47 -22.55
C TYR A 96 1.92 -7.79 -21.21
N ALA A 97 1.64 -6.75 -20.40
CA ALA A 97 1.06 -6.82 -19.07
C ALA A 97 -0.40 -6.32 -19.11
N ASP A 98 -1.35 -7.24 -19.06
CA ASP A 98 -2.79 -6.92 -19.06
C ASP A 98 -3.28 -6.66 -17.63
N VAL A 99 -2.81 -5.55 -17.05
CA VAL A 99 -3.12 -5.17 -15.67
C VAL A 99 -4.63 -4.97 -15.45
N GLU A 100 -5.35 -4.46 -16.46
CA GLU A 100 -6.80 -4.28 -16.40
C GLU A 100 -7.53 -5.63 -16.21
N LEU A 101 -7.09 -6.67 -16.93
CA LEU A 101 -7.57 -8.03 -16.73
C LEU A 101 -7.33 -8.50 -15.29
N TRP A 102 -6.13 -8.33 -14.76
CA TRP A 102 -5.79 -8.79 -13.41
C TRP A 102 -6.61 -8.10 -12.33
N LEU A 103 -6.90 -6.82 -12.52
CA LEU A 103 -7.76 -6.02 -11.64
C LEU A 103 -9.22 -6.48 -11.72
N ARG A 104 -9.72 -6.71 -12.94
CA ARG A 104 -11.10 -7.17 -13.18
C ARG A 104 -11.36 -8.57 -12.62
N GLU A 105 -10.44 -9.49 -12.85
CA GLU A 105 -10.52 -10.87 -12.35
C GLU A 105 -10.17 -10.98 -10.86
N GLY A 106 -9.69 -9.90 -10.23
CA GLY A 106 -9.33 -9.87 -8.82
C GLY A 106 -8.10 -10.71 -8.47
N TRP A 107 -7.19 -10.93 -9.43
CA TRP A 107 -5.95 -11.67 -9.17
C TRP A 107 -4.99 -10.89 -8.28
N VAL A 108 -5.05 -9.57 -8.29
CA VAL A 108 -4.24 -8.71 -7.43
C VAL A 108 -5.10 -7.99 -6.38
N ASP A 109 -4.57 -7.85 -5.17
CA ASP A 109 -5.22 -7.19 -4.04
C ASP A 109 -4.99 -5.69 -4.03
N TYR A 110 -3.86 -5.25 -4.58
CA TYR A 110 -3.48 -3.85 -4.69
C TYR A 110 -2.62 -3.60 -5.93
N VAL A 111 -2.65 -2.37 -6.38
CA VAL A 111 -1.87 -1.89 -7.52
C VAL A 111 -1.17 -0.59 -7.16
N VAL A 112 0.09 -0.45 -7.62
CA VAL A 112 0.95 0.70 -7.35
C VAL A 112 1.52 1.22 -8.68
N PRO A 113 0.71 1.85 -9.56
CA PRO A 113 1.22 2.36 -10.82
C PRO A 113 2.32 3.40 -10.61
N GLN A 114 3.37 3.33 -11.41
CA GLN A 114 4.57 4.16 -11.33
C GLN A 114 4.35 5.50 -12.05
N LEU A 115 3.74 6.48 -11.36
CA LEU A 115 3.45 7.82 -11.90
C LEU A 115 4.66 8.76 -11.70
N TYR A 116 5.76 8.44 -12.40
CA TYR A 116 7.07 9.05 -12.15
C TYR A 116 7.33 10.33 -12.97
N TRP A 117 6.28 10.97 -13.45
CA TRP A 117 6.33 12.23 -14.21
C TRP A 117 5.76 13.39 -13.40
N GLU A 118 6.13 14.59 -13.80
CA GLU A 118 5.57 15.82 -13.24
C GLU A 118 4.15 16.10 -13.75
N ASN A 119 3.42 16.93 -13.01
CA ASN A 119 2.19 17.54 -13.51
C ASN A 119 2.48 18.39 -14.75
N GLY A 120 1.65 18.24 -15.78
CA GLY A 120 1.82 18.92 -17.07
C GLY A 120 2.88 18.30 -17.98
N HIS A 121 3.37 17.09 -17.68
CA HIS A 121 4.27 16.37 -18.60
C HIS A 121 3.56 16.04 -19.91
N SER A 122 4.12 16.49 -21.06
CA SER A 122 3.45 16.45 -22.36
C SER A 122 3.05 15.05 -22.86
N ALA A 123 3.79 14.02 -22.47
CA ALA A 123 3.54 12.64 -22.89
C ALA A 123 2.87 11.77 -21.81
N ALA A 124 2.96 12.15 -20.53
CA ALA A 124 2.47 11.35 -19.42
C ALA A 124 2.19 12.26 -18.21
N ASP A 125 1.16 13.09 -18.30
CA ASP A 125 0.77 13.99 -17.23
C ASP A 125 0.34 13.22 -15.99
N TYR A 126 0.92 13.56 -14.83
CA TYR A 126 0.60 12.93 -13.54
C TYR A 126 -0.91 13.00 -13.22
N ALA A 127 -1.54 14.15 -13.44
CA ALA A 127 -2.96 14.33 -13.15
C ALA A 127 -3.85 13.42 -14.01
N GLU A 128 -3.52 13.29 -15.30
CA GLU A 128 -4.24 12.40 -16.20
C GLU A 128 -4.09 10.94 -15.79
N LEU A 129 -2.88 10.51 -15.45
CA LEU A 129 -2.62 9.14 -15.02
C LEU A 129 -3.28 8.83 -13.67
N LEU A 130 -3.24 9.75 -12.69
CA LEU A 130 -3.95 9.61 -11.43
C LEU A 130 -5.46 9.42 -11.65
N ARG A 131 -6.06 10.24 -12.53
CA ARG A 131 -7.48 10.14 -12.91
C ARG A 131 -7.78 8.77 -13.55
N TRP A 132 -6.95 8.35 -14.52
CA TRP A 132 -7.14 7.08 -15.24
C TRP A 132 -7.09 5.88 -14.28
N TRP A 133 -6.05 5.76 -13.47
CA TRP A 133 -5.92 4.66 -12.50
C TRP A 133 -7.02 4.67 -11.46
N SER A 134 -7.45 5.84 -11.02
CA SER A 134 -8.57 5.96 -10.07
C SER A 134 -9.88 5.41 -10.63
N SER A 135 -10.12 5.59 -11.93
CA SER A 135 -11.31 5.08 -12.60
C SER A 135 -11.22 3.59 -12.94
N ASN A 136 -10.01 3.03 -13.06
CA ASN A 136 -9.78 1.69 -13.61
C ASN A 136 -9.16 0.69 -12.62
N SER A 137 -8.93 1.07 -11.35
CA SER A 137 -8.36 0.16 -10.33
C SER A 137 -9.32 -0.93 -9.83
N GLY A 138 -10.56 -0.94 -10.26
CA GLY A 138 -11.56 -1.96 -9.89
C GLY A 138 -11.77 -2.05 -8.38
N GLN A 139 -11.71 -3.25 -7.82
CA GLN A 139 -11.79 -3.49 -6.37
C GLN A 139 -10.43 -3.55 -5.68
N ALA A 140 -9.33 -3.51 -6.42
CA ALA A 140 -7.99 -3.49 -5.84
C ALA A 140 -7.72 -2.17 -5.11
N GLN A 141 -6.92 -2.22 -4.06
CA GLN A 141 -6.45 -1.03 -3.38
C GLN A 141 -5.47 -0.28 -4.28
N LEU A 142 -5.73 0.99 -4.53
CA LEU A 142 -4.88 1.84 -5.35
C LEU A 142 -3.91 2.62 -4.45
N TYR A 143 -2.62 2.35 -4.59
CA TYR A 143 -1.54 3.19 -4.10
C TYR A 143 -0.90 3.91 -5.28
N ILE A 144 -0.31 5.08 -5.07
CA ILE A 144 0.38 5.82 -6.14
C ILE A 144 1.88 5.74 -5.94
N GLY A 145 2.58 5.27 -6.97
CA GLY A 145 4.04 5.28 -7.03
C GLY A 145 4.57 6.67 -7.41
N HIS A 146 5.43 7.24 -6.54
CA HIS A 146 6.06 8.53 -6.76
C HIS A 146 7.55 8.39 -7.05
N GLY A 147 8.03 9.01 -8.14
CA GLY A 147 9.43 9.00 -8.56
C GLY A 147 10.27 10.06 -7.85
N ILE A 148 10.52 9.91 -6.55
CA ILE A 148 11.31 10.89 -5.78
C ILE A 148 12.79 10.92 -6.19
N TYR A 149 13.25 9.97 -7.00
CA TYR A 149 14.58 9.96 -7.59
C TYR A 149 14.80 11.10 -8.60
N ASN A 150 13.73 11.71 -9.09
CA ASN A 150 13.80 12.88 -9.97
C ASN A 150 14.27 14.13 -9.24
N ILE A 151 14.10 14.18 -7.90
CA ILE A 151 14.48 15.36 -7.09
C ILE A 151 15.98 15.49 -7.06
N SER A 152 16.46 16.63 -7.60
CA SER A 152 17.89 16.99 -7.60
C SER A 152 18.05 18.50 -7.68
N PRO A 153 18.85 19.13 -6.79
CA PRO A 153 19.08 20.58 -6.82
C PRO A 153 19.73 21.05 -8.12
N SER A 154 20.45 20.16 -8.81
CA SER A 154 21.08 20.40 -10.11
C SER A 154 20.36 19.74 -11.29
N GLY A 155 19.14 19.26 -11.08
CA GLY A 155 18.34 18.55 -12.09
C GLY A 155 18.06 19.40 -13.32
N LYS A 156 17.99 18.75 -14.49
CA LYS A 156 17.71 19.43 -15.78
C LYS A 156 16.34 20.13 -15.78
N LYS A 157 15.31 19.48 -15.21
CA LYS A 157 13.95 20.04 -15.11
C LYS A 157 13.82 20.86 -13.84
N ALA A 158 13.46 22.13 -13.96
CA ALA A 158 13.33 23.05 -12.83
C ALA A 158 12.32 22.57 -11.77
N VAL A 159 11.23 21.94 -12.20
CA VAL A 159 10.16 21.40 -11.34
C VAL A 159 10.66 20.36 -10.33
N TRP A 160 11.76 19.66 -10.64
CA TRP A 160 12.36 18.65 -9.76
C TRP A 160 13.54 19.16 -8.92
N ARG A 161 13.84 20.47 -8.97
CA ARG A 161 14.93 21.05 -8.15
C ARG A 161 14.55 21.27 -6.69
N THR A 162 13.27 21.23 -6.40
CA THR A 162 12.71 21.30 -5.05
C THR A 162 11.79 20.10 -4.80
N THR A 163 11.20 20.05 -3.61
CA THR A 163 10.20 19.02 -3.25
C THR A 163 8.76 19.42 -3.56
N ASP A 164 8.55 20.58 -4.23
CA ASP A 164 7.21 21.13 -4.43
C ASP A 164 6.35 20.28 -5.34
N GLU A 165 6.95 19.63 -6.35
CA GLU A 165 6.21 18.74 -7.23
C GLU A 165 5.67 17.52 -6.48
N ILE A 166 6.49 16.88 -5.64
CA ILE A 166 6.04 15.74 -4.82
C ILE A 166 4.96 16.17 -3.83
N ALA A 167 5.09 17.33 -3.22
CA ALA A 167 4.05 17.89 -2.35
C ALA A 167 2.73 18.03 -3.09
N ARG A 168 2.73 18.64 -4.28
CA ARG A 168 1.56 18.80 -5.14
C ARG A 168 0.94 17.45 -5.51
N GLN A 169 1.77 16.46 -5.86
CA GLN A 169 1.31 15.12 -6.19
C GLN A 169 0.61 14.44 -5.01
N ILE A 170 1.17 14.56 -3.80
CA ILE A 170 0.55 14.03 -2.58
C ILE A 170 -0.78 14.74 -2.28
N ASP A 171 -0.83 16.06 -2.44
CA ASP A 171 -2.08 16.83 -2.24
C ASP A 171 -3.17 16.38 -3.23
N MET A 172 -2.85 16.25 -4.51
CA MET A 172 -3.77 15.74 -5.53
C MET A 172 -4.22 14.31 -5.23
N GLN A 173 -3.30 13.45 -4.81
CA GLN A 173 -3.60 12.08 -4.43
C GLN A 173 -4.55 12.03 -3.23
N ARG A 174 -4.35 12.85 -2.20
CA ARG A 174 -5.21 12.90 -1.00
C ARG A 174 -6.61 13.41 -1.27
N LEU A 175 -6.78 14.28 -2.27
CA LEU A 175 -8.09 14.70 -2.75
C LEU A 175 -8.80 13.60 -3.55
N ASN A 176 -8.07 12.59 -4.00
CA ASN A 176 -8.61 11.47 -4.74
C ASN A 176 -9.04 10.35 -3.80
N MET A 177 -10.35 10.17 -3.62
CA MET A 177 -10.93 9.20 -2.69
C MET A 177 -10.64 7.72 -3.02
N ARG A 178 -10.14 7.41 -4.23
CA ARG A 178 -9.79 6.04 -4.64
C ARG A 178 -8.39 5.64 -4.24
N SER A 179 -7.47 6.60 -4.18
CA SER A 179 -6.09 6.34 -3.76
C SER A 179 -6.00 6.33 -2.24
N ILE A 180 -5.42 5.27 -1.70
CA ILE A 180 -5.34 5.03 -0.25
C ILE A 180 -3.96 5.25 0.34
N GLY A 181 -2.94 5.52 -0.49
CA GLY A 181 -1.60 5.76 0.02
C GLY A 181 -0.55 5.96 -1.09
N SER A 182 0.64 6.32 -0.66
CA SER A 182 1.81 6.59 -1.52
C SER A 182 2.88 5.52 -1.36
N VAL A 183 3.57 5.20 -2.45
CA VAL A 183 4.79 4.40 -2.46
C VAL A 183 5.88 5.22 -3.15
N PHE A 184 7.05 5.34 -2.52
CA PHE A 184 8.11 6.22 -2.99
C PHE A 184 9.31 5.42 -3.50
N TYR A 185 9.73 5.65 -4.72
CA TYR A 185 10.94 5.07 -5.28
C TYR A 185 12.08 6.10 -5.28
N SER A 186 13.09 5.97 -4.40
CA SER A 186 13.33 4.91 -3.46
C SER A 186 13.80 5.44 -2.09
N ALA A 187 13.89 4.57 -1.09
CA ALA A 187 14.27 4.90 0.29
C ALA A 187 15.57 5.71 0.43
N LYS A 188 16.57 5.53 -0.45
CA LYS A 188 17.85 6.26 -0.39
C LYS A 188 17.69 7.79 -0.43
N TYR A 189 16.64 8.30 -1.10
CA TYR A 189 16.37 9.74 -1.19
C TYR A 189 15.79 10.30 0.10
N PHE A 190 15.06 9.50 0.85
CA PHE A 190 14.67 9.82 2.22
C PHE A 190 15.88 9.80 3.16
N MET A 191 16.74 8.78 3.06
CA MET A 191 17.95 8.67 3.90
C MET A 191 18.91 9.84 3.67
N SER A 192 19.03 10.34 2.46
CA SER A 192 19.86 11.50 2.12
C SER A 192 19.17 12.84 2.37
N ASN A 193 17.89 12.84 2.71
CA ASN A 193 17.06 14.03 2.88
C ASN A 193 17.23 15.06 1.74
N VAL A 194 17.26 14.57 0.50
CA VAL A 194 17.51 15.39 -0.70
C VAL A 194 16.53 16.58 -0.76
N CYS A 195 17.05 17.78 -0.90
CA CYS A 195 16.27 19.03 -0.90
C CYS A 195 15.29 19.17 0.29
N GLY A 196 15.58 18.58 1.45
CA GLY A 196 14.71 18.60 2.62
C GLY A 196 13.45 17.71 2.49
N LEU A 197 13.47 16.71 1.60
CA LEU A 197 12.33 15.84 1.31
C LEU A 197 11.80 15.13 2.57
N THR A 198 12.69 14.51 3.35
CA THR A 198 12.30 13.74 4.54
C THR A 198 11.63 14.64 5.58
N ASP A 199 12.20 15.82 5.81
CA ASP A 199 11.64 16.77 6.76
C ASP A 199 10.26 17.25 6.31
N ARG A 200 10.11 17.63 5.03
CA ARG A 200 8.82 18.07 4.48
C ARG A 200 7.75 16.99 4.58
N ILE A 201 8.09 15.74 4.22
CA ILE A 201 7.15 14.62 4.28
C ILE A 201 6.76 14.31 5.72
N ARG A 202 7.72 14.26 6.63
CA ARG A 202 7.49 13.94 8.04
C ARG A 202 6.67 15.01 8.77
N THR A 203 6.95 16.30 8.52
CA THR A 203 6.31 17.41 9.26
C THR A 203 5.03 17.91 8.60
N GLY A 204 4.87 17.72 7.27
CA GLY A 204 3.72 18.23 6.52
C GLY A 204 2.67 17.19 6.16
N TYR A 205 3.07 15.94 5.92
CA TYR A 205 2.17 14.94 5.33
C TYR A 205 1.96 13.70 6.19
N TYR A 206 3.02 13.18 6.81
CA TYR A 206 2.98 11.95 7.60
C TYR A 206 3.41 12.23 9.03
N THR A 207 2.66 13.11 9.70
CA THR A 207 2.93 13.60 11.07
C THR A 207 2.57 12.58 12.15
N ALA A 208 1.74 11.59 11.81
CA ALA A 208 1.31 10.52 12.70
C ALA A 208 1.45 9.15 12.02
N GLN A 209 1.43 8.09 12.81
CA GLN A 209 1.36 6.74 12.30
C GLN A 209 -0.01 6.48 11.67
N ALA A 210 -0.04 5.68 10.60
CA ALA A 210 -1.28 5.22 9.99
C ALA A 210 -1.40 3.69 10.10
N LEU A 211 -2.62 3.18 10.17
CA LEU A 211 -2.91 1.79 9.98
C LEU A 211 -2.97 1.48 8.48
N VAL A 212 -2.54 0.28 8.12
CA VAL A 212 -2.71 -0.19 6.73
C VAL A 212 -4.18 -0.47 6.51
N PRO A 213 -4.82 0.11 5.48
CA PRO A 213 -6.24 -0.08 5.23
C PRO A 213 -6.61 -1.56 5.05
N PRO A 214 -7.75 -2.01 5.57
CA PRO A 214 -8.17 -3.40 5.50
C PRO A 214 -8.47 -3.84 4.06
N VAL A 215 -8.03 -5.04 3.68
CA VAL A 215 -8.44 -5.67 2.41
C VAL A 215 -9.66 -6.55 2.66
N LYS A 216 -10.84 -5.93 2.68
CA LYS A 216 -12.11 -6.59 3.05
C LYS A 216 -12.42 -7.85 2.24
N ARG A 217 -12.02 -7.91 0.97
CA ARG A 217 -12.21 -9.09 0.12
C ARG A 217 -11.41 -10.32 0.56
N LEU A 218 -10.33 -10.13 1.34
CA LEU A 218 -9.54 -11.23 1.91
C LEU A 218 -10.09 -11.71 3.26
N GLY A 219 -11.00 -10.97 3.86
CA GLY A 219 -11.65 -11.29 5.12
C GLY A 219 -12.05 -10.02 5.85
N SER A 220 -13.30 -9.98 6.30
CA SER A 220 -13.87 -8.84 7.05
C SER A 220 -14.16 -9.18 8.51
N THR A 221 -13.72 -10.36 8.98
CA THR A 221 -13.92 -10.79 10.36
C THR A 221 -13.10 -9.92 11.30
N GLU A 222 -13.76 -9.31 12.26
CA GLU A 222 -13.11 -8.61 13.34
C GLU A 222 -12.39 -9.60 14.26
N PRO A 223 -11.15 -9.31 14.67
CA PRO A 223 -10.44 -10.17 15.63
C PRO A 223 -11.04 -10.00 17.03
N ALA A 224 -10.84 -10.97 17.89
CA ALA A 224 -11.28 -10.89 19.28
C ALA A 224 -10.60 -9.69 19.99
N PRO A 225 -11.34 -8.90 20.80
CA PRO A 225 -10.82 -7.68 21.43
C PRO A 225 -9.80 -7.99 22.54
N ALA A 226 -8.87 -7.08 22.76
CA ALA A 226 -8.03 -7.05 23.95
C ALA A 226 -8.90 -6.83 25.19
N GLN A 227 -8.56 -7.46 26.33
CA GLN A 227 -9.35 -7.40 27.56
C GLN A 227 -8.55 -6.84 28.73
N GLU A 228 -9.22 -6.34 29.73
CA GLU A 228 -8.65 -5.93 31.02
C GLU A 228 -7.44 -5.00 30.90
N LEU A 229 -7.50 -3.95 30.11
CA LEU A 229 -6.43 -2.97 30.02
C LEU A 229 -6.23 -2.30 31.39
N ARG A 230 -4.98 -2.28 31.84
CA ARG A 230 -4.52 -1.56 33.03
C ARG A 230 -3.42 -0.58 32.65
N ALA A 231 -3.46 0.61 33.24
CA ALA A 231 -2.51 1.68 33.00
C ALA A 231 -1.91 2.15 34.34
N TYR A 232 -0.60 2.30 34.39
CA TYR A 232 0.13 2.74 35.58
C TYR A 232 1.13 3.83 35.18
N ALA A 233 1.05 4.99 35.81
CA ALA A 233 2.02 6.06 35.63
C ALA A 233 3.22 5.88 36.57
N ASP A 234 4.41 6.06 36.01
CA ASP A 234 5.67 6.19 36.70
C ASP A 234 6.44 7.40 36.16
N GLY A 235 6.33 8.50 36.87
CA GLY A 235 6.77 9.80 36.41
C GLY A 235 6.10 10.17 35.09
N LYS A 236 6.89 10.41 34.04
CA LYS A 236 6.37 10.72 32.69
C LYS A 236 6.13 9.49 31.81
N ASN A 237 6.27 8.29 32.34
CA ASN A 237 6.02 7.08 31.58
C ASN A 237 4.72 6.42 32.02
N VAL A 238 4.00 5.82 31.08
CA VAL A 238 2.79 5.05 31.37
C VAL A 238 3.00 3.63 30.87
N SER A 239 2.98 2.70 31.82
CA SER A 239 3.05 1.25 31.53
C SER A 239 1.64 0.71 31.35
N LEU A 240 1.40 0.03 30.24
CA LEU A 240 0.13 -0.57 29.87
C LEU A 240 0.27 -2.08 29.82
N ARG A 241 -0.72 -2.79 30.34
CA ARG A 241 -0.84 -4.25 30.23
C ARG A 241 -2.29 -4.62 29.98
N TRP A 242 -2.51 -5.64 29.17
CA TRP A 242 -3.86 -6.14 28.85
C TRP A 242 -3.85 -7.67 28.77
N GLN A 243 -5.01 -8.28 28.84
CA GLN A 243 -5.21 -9.70 28.63
C GLN A 243 -5.41 -9.96 27.14
N LYS A 244 -4.66 -10.94 26.59
CA LYS A 244 -4.94 -11.45 25.24
C LYS A 244 -6.25 -12.22 25.24
N PRO A 245 -7.05 -12.08 24.15
CA PRO A 245 -8.27 -12.86 24.06
C PRO A 245 -7.96 -14.36 23.97
N ASP A 246 -8.74 -15.16 24.67
CA ASP A 246 -8.77 -16.60 24.51
C ASP A 246 -9.44 -16.95 23.17
N VAL A 247 -8.66 -17.11 22.14
CA VAL A 247 -9.17 -17.57 20.85
C VAL A 247 -9.12 -19.09 20.84
N VAL A 248 -10.27 -19.73 20.97
CA VAL A 248 -10.42 -21.18 20.85
C VAL A 248 -9.70 -21.63 19.57
N HIS A 249 -8.85 -22.64 19.73
CA HIS A 249 -8.13 -23.25 18.61
C HIS A 249 -9.11 -23.83 17.58
N SER A 250 -9.49 -23.06 16.59
CA SER A 250 -9.85 -23.64 15.31
C SER A 250 -8.55 -24.08 14.63
N ASP A 251 -8.52 -25.24 13.99
CA ASP A 251 -7.34 -25.83 13.34
C ASP A 251 -6.69 -24.96 12.24
N ALA A 252 -7.28 -23.83 11.92
CA ALA A 252 -6.70 -22.82 11.06
C ALA A 252 -5.68 -21.99 11.85
N VAL A 253 -4.41 -22.30 11.68
CA VAL A 253 -3.25 -21.52 12.18
C VAL A 253 -3.37 -20.01 11.85
N TYR A 254 -4.28 -19.64 10.98
CA TYR A 254 -4.54 -18.31 10.44
C TYR A 254 -6.01 -17.86 10.60
N SER A 255 -6.64 -18.19 11.73
CA SER A 255 -7.97 -17.67 12.03
C SER A 255 -7.97 -16.14 12.00
N TYR A 256 -8.82 -15.53 11.17
CA TYR A 256 -9.04 -14.07 11.13
C TYR A 256 -9.54 -13.52 12.48
N ALA A 257 -10.08 -14.39 13.33
CA ALA A 257 -10.47 -14.04 14.70
C ALA A 257 -9.29 -13.80 15.64
N ARG A 258 -8.06 -14.18 15.24
CA ARG A 258 -6.85 -13.90 16.04
C ARG A 258 -6.31 -12.51 15.75
N PRO A 259 -5.99 -11.72 16.77
CA PRO A 259 -5.23 -10.50 16.58
C PRO A 259 -3.88 -10.78 15.92
N ARG A 260 -3.54 -10.00 14.89
CA ARG A 260 -2.20 -9.94 14.30
C ARG A 260 -1.32 -9.01 15.10
N TYR A 261 -1.87 -7.86 15.49
CA TYR A 261 -1.25 -6.88 16.36
C TYR A 261 -2.32 -6.09 17.12
N TYR A 262 -1.88 -5.37 18.13
CA TYR A 262 -2.69 -4.42 18.90
C TYR A 262 -2.29 -3.00 18.53
N VAL A 263 -3.25 -2.09 18.57
CA VAL A 263 -3.02 -0.65 18.46
C VAL A 263 -3.31 -0.02 19.81
N VAL A 264 -2.35 0.76 20.30
CA VAL A 264 -2.48 1.52 21.53
C VAL A 264 -2.79 2.95 21.17
N TYR A 265 -3.92 3.44 21.63
CA TYR A 265 -4.34 4.84 21.50
C TYR A 265 -4.17 5.57 22.82
N ARG A 266 -3.81 6.85 22.75
CA ARG A 266 -3.79 7.77 23.86
C ARG A 266 -4.67 8.98 23.54
N PHE A 267 -5.69 9.23 24.35
CA PHE A 267 -6.62 10.34 24.21
C PHE A 267 -6.51 11.27 25.43
N ALA A 268 -6.65 12.59 25.20
CA ALA A 268 -6.96 13.49 26.31
C ALA A 268 -8.28 13.07 26.95
N SER A 269 -8.38 13.18 28.26
CA SER A 269 -9.56 12.72 29.02
C SER A 269 -10.85 13.29 28.42
N GLY A 270 -11.82 12.43 28.14
CA GLY A 270 -13.12 12.78 27.55
C GLY A 270 -13.24 12.57 26.03
N ASN A 271 -12.15 12.42 25.27
CA ASN A 271 -12.12 12.30 23.80
C ASN A 271 -11.74 10.92 23.25
N TYR A 272 -11.86 9.88 24.05
CA TYR A 272 -11.31 8.55 23.77
C TYR A 272 -12.07 7.71 22.73
N LYS A 273 -13.00 8.25 21.97
CA LYS A 273 -13.82 7.45 21.03
C LYS A 273 -13.45 7.61 19.56
N ASN A 274 -12.52 8.52 19.24
CA ASN A 274 -12.16 8.76 17.85
C ASN A 274 -10.95 7.90 17.43
N LEU A 275 -11.19 6.62 17.10
CA LEU A 275 -10.15 5.72 16.56
C LEU A 275 -9.65 6.16 15.17
N ASN A 276 -10.38 7.03 14.47
CA ASN A 276 -9.96 7.56 13.17
C ASN A 276 -8.93 8.70 13.29
N ASP A 277 -8.63 9.17 14.50
CA ASP A 277 -7.58 10.15 14.72
C ASP A 277 -6.22 9.45 14.83
N ALA A 278 -5.48 9.43 13.72
CA ALA A 278 -4.15 8.84 13.67
C ALA A 278 -3.15 9.47 14.66
N SER A 279 -3.36 10.73 15.09
CA SER A 279 -2.52 11.40 16.08
C SER A 279 -2.66 10.81 17.48
N ALA A 280 -3.75 10.09 17.74
CA ALA A 280 -3.98 9.38 18.99
C ALA A 280 -3.23 8.05 19.09
N ILE A 281 -2.64 7.54 17.99
CA ILE A 281 -1.89 6.28 18.00
C ILE A 281 -0.57 6.48 18.74
N ALA A 282 -0.47 5.92 19.96
CA ALA A 282 0.75 5.89 20.76
C ALA A 282 1.72 4.80 20.30
N GLY A 283 1.21 3.67 19.78
CA GLY A 283 2.05 2.60 19.27
C GLY A 283 1.31 1.36 18.78
N LYS A 284 2.08 0.40 18.28
CA LYS A 284 1.61 -0.92 17.81
C LYS A 284 2.41 -2.02 18.52
N VAL A 285 1.74 -3.09 18.89
CA VAL A 285 2.33 -4.24 19.58
C VAL A 285 1.94 -5.53 18.85
N TRP A 286 2.93 -6.32 18.42
CA TRP A 286 2.65 -7.60 17.77
C TRP A 286 2.01 -8.59 18.75
N ALA A 287 0.94 -9.24 18.33
CA ALA A 287 0.20 -10.19 19.18
C ALA A 287 1.03 -11.44 19.57
N SER A 288 2.10 -11.73 18.82
CA SER A 288 3.06 -12.78 19.16
C SER A 288 3.98 -12.43 20.34
N GLY A 289 4.15 -11.13 20.64
CA GLY A 289 4.94 -10.63 21.77
C GLY A 289 4.12 -10.49 23.05
N PRO A 290 4.70 -9.95 24.13
CA PRO A 290 3.99 -9.64 25.38
C PRO A 290 2.83 -8.67 25.14
N ALA A 291 1.75 -8.82 25.93
CA ALA A 291 0.60 -7.92 25.89
C ALA A 291 0.85 -6.69 26.79
N GLU A 292 1.87 -5.94 26.45
CA GLU A 292 2.31 -4.75 27.20
C GLU A 292 2.88 -3.68 26.28
N PHE A 293 2.81 -2.43 26.72
CA PHE A 293 3.37 -1.28 26.04
C PHE A 293 3.79 -0.23 27.06
N THR A 294 4.89 0.48 26.81
CA THR A 294 5.30 1.63 27.60
C THR A 294 5.27 2.88 26.76
N ASP A 295 4.35 3.78 27.08
CA ASP A 295 4.33 5.12 26.50
C ASP A 295 5.28 6.03 27.28
N ARG A 296 6.23 6.63 26.59
CA ARG A 296 7.31 7.41 27.19
C ARG A 296 7.11 8.90 26.99
N ASN A 297 7.56 9.70 27.96
CA ASN A 297 7.49 11.16 27.92
C ASN A 297 6.06 11.70 27.71
N VAL A 298 5.10 11.06 28.35
CA VAL A 298 3.70 11.47 28.32
C VAL A 298 3.58 12.85 29.00
N PRO A 299 2.92 13.82 28.37
CA PRO A 299 2.70 15.12 29.01
C PRO A 299 1.90 15.00 30.30
N LYS A 300 2.15 15.92 31.25
CA LYS A 300 1.35 16.04 32.49
C LYS A 300 -0.13 16.20 32.16
N GLY A 301 -0.98 15.46 32.83
CA GLY A 301 -2.43 15.53 32.67
C GLY A 301 -3.12 14.19 32.83
N ARG A 302 -4.42 14.19 32.59
CA ARG A 302 -5.26 12.99 32.64
C ARG A 302 -5.46 12.42 31.25
N TRP A 303 -5.07 11.16 31.08
CA TRP A 303 -5.05 10.46 29.80
C TRP A 303 -5.88 9.19 29.84
N THR A 304 -6.62 8.92 28.79
CA THR A 304 -7.30 7.64 28.60
C THR A 304 -6.60 6.87 27.48
N TYR A 305 -6.19 5.66 27.79
CA TYR A 305 -5.64 4.71 26.83
C TYR A 305 -6.72 3.73 26.40
N ALA A 306 -6.68 3.36 25.13
CA ALA A 306 -7.48 2.29 24.56
C ALA A 306 -6.57 1.32 23.81
N VAL A 307 -6.91 0.03 23.84
CA VAL A 307 -6.20 -1.00 23.09
C VAL A 307 -7.19 -1.74 22.21
N THR A 308 -6.98 -1.64 20.90
CA THR A 308 -7.74 -2.38 19.89
C THR A 308 -6.96 -3.58 19.38
N SER A 309 -7.66 -4.52 18.76
CA SER A 309 -7.09 -5.68 18.09
C SER A 309 -7.24 -5.53 16.59
N VAL A 310 -6.18 -5.89 15.81
CA VAL A 310 -6.21 -5.84 14.34
C VAL A 310 -5.91 -7.21 13.76
N SER A 311 -6.74 -7.66 12.81
CA SER A 311 -6.61 -8.95 12.14
C SER A 311 -5.45 -8.99 11.13
N ALA A 312 -5.16 -10.17 10.58
CA ALA A 312 -4.17 -10.35 9.52
C ALA A 312 -4.55 -9.62 8.21
N THR A 313 -5.85 -9.35 7.98
CA THR A 313 -6.35 -8.61 6.83
C THR A 313 -6.45 -7.10 7.06
N GLY A 314 -6.05 -6.62 8.25
CA GLY A 314 -6.07 -5.20 8.61
C GLY A 314 -7.41 -4.73 9.20
N VAL A 315 -8.36 -5.61 9.46
CA VAL A 315 -9.64 -5.26 10.10
C VAL A 315 -9.38 -4.99 11.58
N GLU A 316 -9.73 -3.80 12.04
CA GLU A 316 -9.63 -3.38 13.43
C GLU A 316 -10.97 -3.66 14.14
N ASN A 317 -10.89 -4.24 15.34
CA ASN A 317 -12.05 -4.40 16.21
C ASN A 317 -12.28 -3.11 17.00
N GLU A 318 -13.42 -2.47 16.79
CA GLU A 318 -13.80 -1.24 17.47
C GLU A 318 -14.27 -1.46 18.93
N ASN A 319 -14.49 -2.71 19.34
CA ASN A 319 -14.68 -3.05 20.76
C ASN A 319 -13.30 -3.10 21.44
N PHE A 320 -13.04 -2.21 22.34
CA PHE A 320 -11.75 -2.06 22.98
C PHE A 320 -11.84 -1.98 24.50
N SER A 321 -10.77 -2.38 25.16
CA SER A 321 -10.56 -2.14 26.58
C SER A 321 -9.92 -0.78 26.78
N ALA A 322 -10.36 -0.03 27.79
CA ALA A 322 -9.83 1.31 28.11
C ALA A 322 -9.46 1.45 29.58
N ALA A 323 -8.45 2.29 29.85
CA ALA A 323 -8.00 2.63 31.19
C ALA A 323 -7.58 4.10 31.26
N THR A 324 -7.88 4.77 32.37
CA THR A 324 -7.51 6.16 32.59
C THR A 324 -6.43 6.27 33.66
N VAL A 325 -5.50 7.20 33.46
CA VAL A 325 -4.37 7.43 34.36
C VAL A 325 -4.03 8.91 34.43
N ASP A 326 -3.60 9.36 35.60
CA ASP A 326 -3.10 10.73 35.82
C ASP A 326 -1.57 10.72 35.81
N VAL A 327 -0.97 11.55 34.95
CA VAL A 327 0.49 11.79 34.86
C VAL A 327 0.77 13.12 35.59
N LEU A 328 1.59 13.08 36.62
CA LEU A 328 1.86 14.20 37.52
C LEU A 328 3.03 15.09 37.07
#